data_03ad7bc82f23ffea1b9f7e9150578c6f
#
_entry.id   03ad7bc82f23ffea1b9f7e9150578c6f
#
_cell.length_a   1.000
_cell.length_b   1.000
_cell.length_c   1.000
_cell.angle_alpha   90.00
_cell.angle_beta   90.00
_cell.angle_gamma   90.00
#
_symmetry.space_group_name_H-M   'P 1'
#
loop_
_entity.id
_entity.type
_entity.pdbx_description
1 polymer ?
#
loop_
_entity_poly.entity_id
_entity_poly.type
_entity_poly.pdbx_seq_one_letter_code
_entity_poly.pdbx_strand_id
1 'polypeptide(L)'
;MITTSIAAMCLFLTWRKIIGELCAPAQRSLRGLLALALLFSLAGCSFVQTVYNQSHDLVYWWVDSYVDLQGDQRQTVPADLLAFQQWHRQEQLPQYIRWLQTMQTMARQDVQEEEVCLMQGQFIASLDELARQIEPAAARLALSLSPAQMRQLRKKLNRSHEDWRREWVEGSAAERLERRVKKAVERSEDFYGRLDAAQRAALAQWVGASGLDIALSEAERLRRQRDMLDTLQKLQDSRAPLEAAQLAFRQLVQRSLQSPEPAHLAHAQKLVRHNCRQLTWLHNSTTPAQRQKAMERLQFYEKTARSLAAQR
;
A
#
# COMPACT_ATOMS: atom_id res chain seq x y z
N MET A 1 6.14 -7.96 -4.29
CA MET A 1 6.88 -6.84 -3.68
C MET A 1 6.70 -5.50 -4.38
N ILE A 2 6.57 -5.46 -5.69
CA ILE A 2 6.13 -4.26 -6.43
C ILE A 2 4.71 -3.88 -6.05
N THR A 3 3.91 -4.83 -5.60
CA THR A 3 2.59 -4.59 -5.00
C THR A 3 2.64 -3.79 -3.70
N THR A 4 3.74 -3.77 -2.95
CA THR A 4 3.87 -2.96 -1.73
C THR A 4 4.30 -1.51 -1.99
N SER A 5 5.08 -1.23 -3.03
CA SER A 5 5.41 0.17 -3.40
C SER A 5 4.21 0.93 -3.95
N ILE A 6 3.33 0.23 -4.67
CA ILE A 6 2.01 0.75 -5.05
C ILE A 6 1.03 0.64 -3.87
N ALA A 7 1.29 -0.24 -2.88
CA ALA A 7 0.39 -0.49 -1.77
C ALA A 7 0.28 0.67 -0.77
N ALA A 8 1.24 1.57 -0.66
CA ALA A 8 1.03 2.74 0.19
C ALA A 8 0.28 3.86 -0.57
N MET A 9 0.45 4.00 -1.87
CA MET A 9 -0.51 4.72 -2.71
C MET A 9 -1.80 3.91 -2.87
N CYS A 10 -1.74 2.58 -2.77
CA CYS A 10 -2.86 1.64 -2.73
C CYS A 10 -3.42 1.40 -1.33
N LEU A 11 -2.82 1.79 -0.24
CA LEU A 11 -3.54 1.90 1.04
C LEU A 11 -4.70 2.88 0.91
N PHE A 12 -4.56 3.93 0.09
CA PHE A 12 -5.70 4.76 -0.32
C PHE A 12 -6.63 4.10 -1.36
N LEU A 13 -6.17 3.14 -2.18
CA LEU A 13 -6.93 2.55 -3.29
C LEU A 13 -7.48 1.15 -3.01
N THR A 14 -6.84 0.32 -2.19
CA THR A 14 -7.32 -1.04 -1.85
C THR A 14 -8.47 -1.03 -0.85
N TRP A 15 -8.68 0.05 -0.12
CA TRP A 15 -9.81 0.25 0.76
C TRP A 15 -11.15 0.27 0.04
N ARG A 16 -11.16 0.66 -1.24
CA ARG A 16 -12.38 0.63 -2.06
C ARG A 16 -12.90 -0.78 -2.32
N LYS A 17 -12.03 -1.80 -2.26
CA LYS A 17 -12.42 -3.21 -2.50
C LYS A 17 -13.07 -3.87 -1.29
N ILE A 18 -12.69 -3.47 -0.07
CA ILE A 18 -13.27 -4.03 1.17
C ILE A 18 -14.71 -3.55 1.39
N ILE A 19 -15.09 -2.39 0.85
CA ILE A 19 -16.42 -1.79 1.04
C ILE A 19 -17.38 -2.11 -0.13
N GLY A 20 -16.86 -2.45 -1.32
CA GLY A 20 -17.68 -2.77 -2.51
C GLY A 20 -18.54 -4.03 -2.38
N GLU A 21 -18.26 -4.91 -1.43
CA GLU A 21 -19.00 -6.18 -1.24
C GLU A 21 -20.18 -6.06 -0.25
N LEU A 22 -20.41 -4.89 0.35
CA LEU A 22 -21.47 -4.72 1.36
C LEU A 22 -22.75 -4.03 0.89
N CYS A 23 -22.85 -3.62 -0.37
CA CYS A 23 -24.05 -2.94 -0.88
C CYS A 23 -24.67 -3.67 -2.08
N ALA A 24 -25.73 -4.46 -1.84
CA ALA A 24 -26.65 -4.94 -2.86
C ALA A 24 -27.82 -3.93 -3.07
N PRO A 25 -28.39 -3.79 -4.30
CA PRO A 25 -29.21 -2.65 -4.64
C PRO A 25 -30.67 -2.83 -4.25
N ALA A 26 -31.28 -1.79 -3.72
CA ALA A 26 -32.72 -1.60 -3.63
C ALA A 26 -33.18 -0.52 -4.64
N GLN A 27 -34.00 -0.91 -5.60
CA GLN A 27 -34.64 -0.02 -6.58
C GLN A 27 -35.68 0.87 -5.92
N ARG A 28 -35.58 2.22 -6.06
CA ARG A 28 -36.75 3.13 -6.03
C ARG A 28 -36.39 4.56 -6.47
N SER A 29 -37.17 5.06 -7.45
CA SER A 29 -37.42 6.45 -7.90
C SER A 29 -36.27 7.39 -8.28
N LEU A 30 -36.34 7.94 -9.50
CA LEU A 30 -35.36 8.83 -10.18
C LEU A 30 -35.02 10.10 -9.36
N ARG A 31 -35.94 10.61 -8.53
CA ARG A 31 -35.72 11.78 -7.65
C ARG A 31 -34.87 11.44 -6.44
N GLY A 32 -34.98 10.22 -5.92
CA GLY A 32 -34.11 9.71 -4.86
C GLY A 32 -32.68 9.46 -5.35
N LEU A 33 -32.53 9.04 -6.59
CA LEU A 33 -31.21 8.82 -7.22
C LEU A 33 -30.46 10.14 -7.46
N LEU A 34 -31.14 11.22 -7.83
CA LEU A 34 -30.54 12.55 -7.97
C LEU A 34 -30.12 13.17 -6.64
N ALA A 35 -30.96 13.04 -5.61
CA ALA A 35 -30.62 13.47 -4.25
C ALA A 35 -29.49 12.62 -3.66
N LEU A 36 -29.47 11.30 -3.91
CA LEU A 36 -28.41 10.39 -3.51
C LEU A 36 -27.10 10.70 -4.26
N ALA A 37 -27.15 11.00 -5.55
CA ALA A 37 -25.98 11.38 -6.36
C ALA A 37 -25.39 12.73 -5.89
N LEU A 38 -26.24 13.69 -5.48
CA LEU A 38 -25.80 14.96 -4.90
C LEU A 38 -25.17 14.79 -3.51
N LEU A 39 -25.72 13.89 -2.69
CA LEU A 39 -25.14 13.50 -1.40
C LEU A 39 -23.82 12.74 -1.58
N PHE A 40 -23.69 11.88 -2.60
CA PHE A 40 -22.45 11.18 -2.91
C PHE A 40 -21.35 12.10 -3.44
N SER A 41 -21.67 13.18 -4.15
CA SER A 41 -20.66 14.15 -4.63
C SER A 41 -20.07 15.03 -3.50
N LEU A 42 -20.81 15.24 -2.42
CA LEU A 42 -20.34 15.88 -1.17
C LEU A 42 -19.64 14.87 -0.22
N ALA A 43 -19.94 13.59 -0.36
CA ALA A 43 -19.44 12.53 0.52
C ALA A 43 -17.98 12.08 0.23
N GLY A 44 -17.43 12.37 -0.95
CA GLY A 44 -16.13 11.86 -1.33
C GLY A 44 -14.98 12.33 -0.44
N CYS A 45 -14.90 13.63 -0.12
CA CYS A 45 -13.91 14.17 0.82
C CYS A 45 -14.18 13.72 2.26
N SER A 46 -15.44 13.68 2.66
CA SER A 46 -15.87 13.25 4.00
C SER A 46 -15.53 11.78 4.26
N PHE A 47 -15.71 10.91 3.27
CA PHE A 47 -15.43 9.49 3.42
C PHE A 47 -13.93 9.19 3.64
N VAL A 48 -13.04 9.74 2.82
CA VAL A 48 -11.58 9.55 2.97
C VAL A 48 -11.11 10.12 4.31
N GLN A 49 -11.64 11.27 4.73
CA GLN A 49 -11.31 11.85 6.03
C GLN A 49 -11.78 10.99 7.19
N THR A 50 -13.01 10.47 7.13
CA THR A 50 -13.55 9.56 8.16
C THR A 50 -12.69 8.31 8.28
N VAL A 51 -12.36 7.71 7.16
CA VAL A 51 -11.51 6.51 7.10
C VAL A 51 -10.12 6.79 7.66
N TYR A 52 -9.49 7.92 7.29
CA TYR A 52 -8.20 8.30 7.85
C TYR A 52 -8.29 8.55 9.37
N ASN A 53 -9.32 9.23 9.82
CA ASN A 53 -9.50 9.53 11.24
C ASN A 53 -9.70 8.25 12.09
N GLN A 54 -10.26 7.20 11.49
CA GLN A 54 -10.42 5.89 12.13
C GLN A 54 -9.28 4.90 11.76
N SER A 55 -8.21 5.36 11.11
CA SER A 55 -7.16 4.46 10.63
C SER A 55 -6.43 3.74 11.76
N HIS A 56 -6.26 4.37 12.93
CA HIS A 56 -5.67 3.72 14.11
C HIS A 56 -6.50 2.54 14.59
N ASP A 57 -7.83 2.63 14.62
CA ASP A 57 -8.73 1.52 14.98
C ASP A 57 -8.65 0.37 13.96
N LEU A 58 -8.59 0.70 12.69
CA LEU A 58 -8.52 -0.29 11.62
C LEU A 58 -7.19 -1.02 11.61
N VAL A 59 -6.11 -0.31 11.87
CA VAL A 59 -4.79 -0.93 12.05
C VAL A 59 -4.78 -1.78 13.31
N TYR A 60 -5.42 -1.33 14.40
CA TYR A 60 -5.59 -2.13 15.62
C TYR A 60 -6.28 -3.45 15.32
N TRP A 61 -7.45 -3.45 14.69
CA TRP A 61 -8.17 -4.68 14.34
C TRP A 61 -7.38 -5.57 13.38
N TRP A 62 -6.63 -4.97 12.45
CA TRP A 62 -5.75 -5.73 11.58
C TRP A 62 -4.63 -6.42 12.37
N VAL A 63 -3.93 -5.72 13.27
CA VAL A 63 -2.89 -6.29 14.14
C VAL A 63 -3.51 -7.38 15.04
N ASP A 64 -4.64 -7.09 15.68
CA ASP A 64 -5.36 -8.03 16.53
C ASP A 64 -5.71 -9.33 15.80
N SER A 65 -6.15 -9.22 14.53
CA SER A 65 -6.45 -10.38 13.69
C SER A 65 -5.24 -11.29 13.44
N TYR A 66 -4.01 -10.76 13.56
CA TYR A 66 -2.77 -11.53 13.38
C TYR A 66 -2.25 -12.14 14.66
N VAL A 67 -2.35 -11.45 15.78
CA VAL A 67 -1.69 -11.85 17.01
C VAL A 67 -2.65 -12.14 18.18
N ASP A 68 -3.95 -11.79 18.08
CA ASP A 68 -4.93 -11.90 19.17
C ASP A 68 -4.42 -11.18 20.43
N LEU A 69 -4.51 -9.85 20.42
CA LEU A 69 -3.98 -8.98 21.47
C LEU A 69 -4.64 -9.27 22.84
N GLN A 70 -3.84 -9.34 23.90
CA GLN A 70 -4.28 -9.75 25.23
C GLN A 70 -3.75 -8.81 26.32
N GLY A 71 -4.44 -8.79 27.47
CA GLY A 71 -4.02 -8.02 28.63
C GLY A 71 -3.69 -6.55 28.30
N ASP A 72 -2.53 -6.09 28.75
CA ASP A 72 -2.06 -4.72 28.58
C ASP A 72 -1.86 -4.32 27.10
N GLN A 73 -1.67 -5.29 26.20
CA GLN A 73 -1.56 -5.01 24.76
C GLN A 73 -2.81 -4.35 24.22
N ARG A 74 -4.01 -4.66 24.73
CA ARG A 74 -5.29 -4.07 24.33
C ARG A 74 -5.42 -2.58 24.71
N GLN A 75 -4.58 -2.09 25.60
CA GLN A 75 -4.52 -0.69 25.99
C GLN A 75 -3.34 0.02 25.33
N THR A 76 -2.18 -0.59 25.30
CA THR A 76 -0.95 0.02 24.79
C THR A 76 -0.93 0.15 23.27
N VAL A 77 -1.37 -0.91 22.53
CA VAL A 77 -1.35 -0.88 21.06
C VAL A 77 -2.25 0.22 20.46
N PRO A 78 -3.53 0.40 20.89
CA PRO A 78 -4.34 1.52 20.40
C PRO A 78 -3.73 2.89 20.71
N ALA A 79 -3.14 3.07 21.90
CA ALA A 79 -2.49 4.33 22.29
C ALA A 79 -1.26 4.61 21.39
N ASP A 80 -0.44 3.61 21.11
CA ASP A 80 0.71 3.73 20.22
C ASP A 80 0.29 4.05 18.78
N LEU A 81 -0.77 3.40 18.28
CA LEU A 81 -1.32 3.65 16.94
C LEU A 81 -1.93 5.05 16.81
N LEU A 82 -2.61 5.53 17.85
CA LEU A 82 -3.12 6.90 17.88
C LEU A 82 -1.99 7.93 17.87
N ALA A 83 -0.95 7.71 18.67
CA ALA A 83 0.24 8.57 18.68
C ALA A 83 0.95 8.57 17.32
N PHE A 84 1.08 7.41 16.68
CA PHE A 84 1.60 7.28 15.32
C PHE A 84 0.76 8.03 14.30
N GLN A 85 -0.58 7.93 14.37
CA GLN A 85 -1.49 8.67 13.48
C GLN A 85 -1.35 10.18 13.65
N GLN A 86 -1.22 10.67 14.90
CA GLN A 86 -1.01 12.09 15.19
C GLN A 86 0.30 12.60 14.60
N TRP A 87 1.40 11.86 14.81
CA TRP A 87 2.68 12.18 14.18
C TRP A 87 2.58 12.15 12.64
N HIS A 88 1.97 11.13 12.06
CA HIS A 88 1.78 11.02 10.60
C HIS A 88 1.00 12.22 10.05
N ARG A 89 0.00 12.69 10.77
CA ARG A 89 -0.78 13.87 10.41
C ARG A 89 0.07 15.14 10.41
N GLN A 90 0.93 15.30 11.40
CA GLN A 90 1.72 16.51 11.59
C GLN A 90 2.95 16.55 10.69
N GLU A 91 3.62 15.43 10.50
CA GLU A 91 4.91 15.36 9.82
C GLU A 91 4.82 14.80 8.38
N GLN A 92 4.03 13.76 8.17
CA GLN A 92 4.00 13.08 6.86
C GLN A 92 3.01 13.72 5.89
N LEU A 93 1.82 14.13 6.32
CA LEU A 93 0.85 14.75 5.41
C LEU A 93 1.39 16.04 4.75
N PRO A 94 2.12 16.95 5.43
CA PRO A 94 2.76 18.08 4.77
C PRO A 94 3.75 17.66 3.67
N GLN A 95 4.49 16.58 3.86
CA GLN A 95 5.38 16.04 2.84
C GLN A 95 4.60 15.46 1.65
N TYR A 96 3.53 14.72 1.90
CA TYR A 96 2.67 14.19 0.84
C TYR A 96 1.99 15.29 0.04
N ILE A 97 1.61 16.41 0.67
CA ILE A 97 1.09 17.59 -0.02
C ILE A 97 2.13 18.12 -1.03
N ARG A 98 3.39 18.25 -0.64
CA ARG A 98 4.47 18.69 -1.55
C ARG A 98 4.66 17.72 -2.73
N TRP A 99 4.62 16.42 -2.48
CA TRP A 99 4.70 15.41 -3.56
C TRP A 99 3.51 15.50 -4.51
N LEU A 100 2.30 15.67 -3.97
CA LEU A 100 1.10 15.83 -4.79
C LEU A 100 1.17 17.08 -5.67
N GLN A 101 1.75 18.18 -5.19
CA GLN A 101 2.00 19.38 -5.98
C GLN A 101 3.03 19.13 -7.08
N THR A 102 4.13 18.45 -6.77
CA THR A 102 5.12 18.04 -7.78
C THR A 102 4.46 17.16 -8.86
N MET A 103 3.68 16.17 -8.46
CA MET A 103 2.95 15.32 -9.40
C MET A 103 1.92 16.10 -10.23
N GLN A 104 1.28 17.14 -9.70
CA GLN A 104 0.39 18.02 -10.46
C GLN A 104 1.16 18.80 -11.53
N THR A 105 2.40 19.23 -11.24
CA THR A 105 3.26 19.86 -12.25
C THR A 105 3.63 18.87 -13.34
N MET A 106 4.06 17.68 -12.97
CA MET A 106 4.38 16.58 -13.90
C MET A 106 3.18 16.19 -14.77
N ALA A 107 1.97 16.15 -14.21
CA ALA A 107 0.77 15.73 -14.92
C ALA A 107 0.35 16.66 -16.08
N ARG A 108 0.90 17.87 -16.15
CA ARG A 108 0.58 18.85 -17.21
C ARG A 108 1.38 18.66 -18.48
N GLN A 109 2.49 17.98 -18.43
CA GLN A 109 3.46 17.84 -19.51
C GLN A 109 3.96 16.40 -19.62
N ASP A 110 4.72 16.10 -20.67
CA ASP A 110 5.42 14.82 -20.76
C ASP A 110 6.50 14.74 -19.68
N VAL A 111 6.71 13.53 -19.18
CA VAL A 111 7.67 13.24 -18.10
C VAL A 111 8.81 12.36 -18.61
N GLN A 112 9.96 12.45 -17.93
CA GLN A 112 11.09 11.57 -18.18
C GLN A 112 11.09 10.38 -17.22
N GLU A 113 11.73 9.27 -17.61
CA GLU A 113 11.83 8.05 -16.78
C GLU A 113 12.47 8.35 -15.42
N GLU A 114 13.46 9.20 -15.40
CA GLU A 114 14.20 9.60 -14.21
C GLU A 114 13.31 10.31 -13.19
N GLU A 115 12.41 11.18 -13.65
CA GLU A 115 11.45 11.89 -12.79
C GLU A 115 10.49 10.90 -12.11
N VAL A 116 9.96 9.94 -12.88
CA VAL A 116 9.07 8.89 -12.35
C VAL A 116 9.81 7.98 -11.37
N CYS A 117 11.04 7.58 -11.69
CA CYS A 117 11.87 6.78 -10.79
C CYS A 117 12.26 7.52 -9.52
N LEU A 118 12.54 8.81 -9.59
CA LEU A 118 12.82 9.64 -8.41
C LEU A 118 11.61 9.69 -7.46
N MET A 119 10.42 9.92 -7.99
CA MET A 119 9.19 9.89 -7.18
C MET A 119 8.97 8.54 -6.49
N GLN A 120 9.24 7.44 -7.20
CA GLN A 120 9.18 6.10 -6.61
C GLN A 120 10.20 5.91 -5.48
N GLY A 121 11.42 6.43 -5.67
CA GLY A 121 12.48 6.39 -4.65
C GLY A 121 12.09 7.16 -3.38
N GLN A 122 11.54 8.37 -3.53
CA GLN A 122 11.05 9.19 -2.42
C GLN A 122 9.95 8.47 -1.64
N PHE A 123 9.04 7.80 -2.35
CA PHE A 123 8.01 7.00 -1.71
C PHE A 123 8.58 5.83 -0.88
N ILE A 124 9.59 5.10 -1.39
CA ILE A 124 10.25 4.02 -0.64
C ILE A 124 10.96 4.58 0.59
N ALA A 125 11.61 5.74 0.48
CA ALA A 125 12.25 6.40 1.61
C ALA A 125 11.25 6.79 2.70
N SER A 126 10.03 7.20 2.34
CA SER A 126 8.98 7.48 3.33
C SER A 126 8.52 6.24 4.11
N LEU A 127 8.55 5.06 3.49
CA LEU A 127 8.24 3.82 4.22
C LEU A 127 9.27 3.50 5.32
N ASP A 128 10.53 3.81 5.08
CA ASP A 128 11.59 3.66 6.08
C ASP A 128 11.39 4.64 7.25
N GLU A 129 10.97 5.86 6.96
CA GLU A 129 10.64 6.87 7.99
C GLU A 129 9.43 6.46 8.83
N LEU A 130 8.35 5.98 8.19
CA LEU A 130 7.18 5.41 8.90
C LEU A 130 7.59 4.25 9.81
N ALA A 131 8.45 3.36 9.31
CA ALA A 131 8.94 2.22 10.08
C ALA A 131 9.78 2.65 11.28
N ARG A 132 10.62 3.66 11.14
CA ARG A 132 11.39 4.22 12.27
C ARG A 132 10.49 4.83 13.33
N GLN A 133 9.44 5.50 12.95
CA GLN A 133 8.50 6.10 13.90
C GLN A 133 7.71 5.07 14.70
N ILE A 134 7.26 3.98 14.06
CA ILE A 134 6.52 2.92 14.77
C ILE A 134 7.43 1.91 15.49
N GLU A 135 8.75 1.95 15.27
CA GLU A 135 9.74 1.01 15.81
C GLU A 135 9.61 0.79 17.33
N PRO A 136 9.52 1.82 18.18
CA PRO A 136 9.44 1.61 19.63
C PRO A 136 8.17 0.85 20.03
N ALA A 137 7.06 1.13 19.41
CA ALA A 137 5.78 0.44 19.65
C ALA A 137 5.82 -1.01 19.16
N ALA A 138 6.35 -1.23 17.95
CA ALA A 138 6.52 -2.57 17.40
C ALA A 138 7.46 -3.43 18.23
N ALA A 139 8.53 -2.87 18.76
CA ALA A 139 9.49 -3.55 19.65
C ALA A 139 8.83 -3.93 20.99
N ARG A 140 8.07 -3.04 21.62
CA ARG A 140 7.32 -3.35 22.85
C ARG A 140 6.33 -4.49 22.62
N LEU A 141 5.55 -4.42 21.53
CA LEU A 141 4.63 -5.50 21.18
C LEU A 141 5.36 -6.81 20.94
N ALA A 142 6.46 -6.81 20.19
CA ALA A 142 7.26 -8.01 19.91
C ALA A 142 7.76 -8.71 21.19
N LEU A 143 8.21 -7.93 22.18
CA LEU A 143 8.67 -8.46 23.47
C LEU A 143 7.54 -9.02 24.34
N SER A 144 6.31 -8.55 24.16
CA SER A 144 5.15 -8.95 24.96
C SER A 144 4.37 -10.14 24.38
N LEU A 145 4.73 -10.62 23.17
CA LEU A 145 4.00 -11.71 22.53
C LEU A 145 4.18 -13.04 23.27
N SER A 146 3.09 -13.68 23.60
CA SER A 146 3.11 -15.03 24.19
C SER A 146 3.38 -16.12 23.14
N PRO A 147 3.78 -17.34 23.55
CA PRO A 147 3.93 -18.48 22.64
C PRO A 147 2.63 -18.82 21.88
N ALA A 148 1.46 -18.57 22.49
CA ALA A 148 0.16 -18.77 21.83
C ALA A 148 -0.04 -17.73 20.70
N GLN A 149 0.30 -16.47 20.94
CA GLN A 149 0.26 -15.41 19.96
C GLN A 149 1.24 -15.66 18.79
N MET A 150 2.43 -16.18 19.08
CA MET A 150 3.38 -16.58 18.03
C MET A 150 2.82 -17.71 17.15
N ARG A 151 2.11 -18.67 17.73
CA ARG A 151 1.42 -19.71 16.93
C ARG A 151 0.31 -19.12 16.06
N GLN A 152 -0.49 -18.21 16.62
CA GLN A 152 -1.55 -17.51 15.88
C GLN A 152 -0.97 -16.69 14.71
N LEU A 153 0.09 -15.92 14.96
CA LEU A 153 0.79 -15.17 13.93
C LEU A 153 1.27 -16.06 12.78
N ARG A 154 1.92 -17.19 13.11
CA ARG A 154 2.38 -18.18 12.10
C ARG A 154 1.20 -18.72 11.28
N LYS A 155 0.10 -19.08 11.93
CA LYS A 155 -1.12 -19.57 11.25
C LYS A 155 -1.68 -18.53 10.30
N LYS A 156 -1.75 -17.26 10.74
CA LYS A 156 -2.27 -16.17 9.94
C LYS A 156 -1.38 -15.86 8.74
N LEU A 157 -0.05 -15.88 8.92
CA LEU A 157 0.91 -15.70 7.84
C LEU A 157 0.81 -16.80 6.78
N ASN A 158 0.67 -18.06 7.20
CA ASN A 158 0.48 -19.19 6.29
C ASN A 158 -0.80 -19.00 5.46
N ARG A 159 -1.93 -18.67 6.11
CA ARG A 159 -3.18 -18.40 5.41
C ARG A 159 -3.05 -17.22 4.42
N SER A 160 -2.40 -16.14 4.84
CA SER A 160 -2.11 -15.00 3.95
C SER A 160 -1.22 -15.38 2.76
N HIS A 161 -0.34 -16.37 2.94
CA HIS A 161 0.47 -16.90 1.85
C HIS A 161 -0.37 -17.75 0.88
N GLU A 162 -1.28 -18.59 1.38
CA GLU A 162 -2.22 -19.36 0.55
C GLU A 162 -3.12 -18.44 -0.28
N ASP A 163 -3.67 -17.36 0.34
CA ASP A 163 -4.46 -16.35 -0.36
C ASP A 163 -3.64 -15.68 -1.48
N TRP A 164 -2.39 -15.35 -1.20
CA TRP A 164 -1.47 -14.79 -2.20
C TRP A 164 -1.20 -15.78 -3.34
N ARG A 165 -1.01 -17.08 -3.04
CA ARG A 165 -0.81 -18.11 -4.06
C ARG A 165 -2.02 -18.23 -4.99
N ARG A 166 -3.23 -18.22 -4.44
CA ARG A 166 -4.47 -18.25 -5.25
C ARG A 166 -4.52 -17.09 -6.24
N GLU A 167 -4.07 -15.93 -5.81
CA GLU A 167 -4.11 -14.73 -6.65
C GLU A 167 -2.99 -14.68 -7.71
N TRP A 168 -1.77 -15.10 -7.35
CA TRP A 168 -0.58 -14.83 -8.16
C TRP A 168 0.05 -16.07 -8.81
N VAL A 169 -0.15 -17.27 -8.26
CA VAL A 169 0.51 -18.50 -8.70
C VAL A 169 -0.44 -19.41 -9.44
N GLU A 170 -1.67 -19.56 -8.95
CA GLU A 170 -2.63 -20.52 -9.50
C GLU A 170 -3.14 -20.11 -10.89
N GLY A 171 -3.50 -21.14 -11.67
CA GLY A 171 -3.96 -20.99 -13.05
C GLY A 171 -2.83 -21.05 -14.08
N SER A 172 -3.20 -21.02 -15.34
CA SER A 172 -2.29 -20.99 -16.48
C SER A 172 -1.50 -19.66 -16.57
N ALA A 173 -0.43 -19.64 -17.32
CA ALA A 173 0.35 -18.41 -17.57
C ALA A 173 -0.50 -17.32 -18.22
N ALA A 174 -1.44 -17.70 -19.09
CA ALA A 174 -2.37 -16.77 -19.74
C ALA A 174 -3.35 -16.13 -18.73
N GLU A 175 -3.96 -16.92 -17.85
CA GLU A 175 -4.87 -16.41 -16.82
C GLU A 175 -4.16 -15.51 -15.82
N ARG A 176 -2.92 -15.85 -15.43
CA ARG A 176 -2.11 -14.99 -14.56
C ARG A 176 -1.79 -13.64 -15.24
N LEU A 177 -1.45 -13.67 -16.52
CA LEU A 177 -1.20 -12.46 -17.30
C LEU A 177 -2.47 -11.61 -17.41
N GLU A 178 -3.59 -12.22 -17.75
CA GLU A 178 -4.90 -11.53 -17.85
C GLU A 178 -5.26 -10.82 -16.54
N ARG A 179 -5.15 -11.50 -15.39
CA ARG A 179 -5.39 -10.88 -14.07
C ARG A 179 -4.47 -9.68 -13.82
N ARG A 180 -3.21 -9.77 -14.21
CA ARG A 180 -2.24 -8.67 -14.06
C ARG A 180 -2.58 -7.49 -14.96
N VAL A 181 -2.92 -7.76 -16.21
CA VAL A 181 -3.35 -6.74 -17.19
C VAL A 181 -4.62 -6.06 -16.71
N LYS A 182 -5.63 -6.82 -16.29
CA LYS A 182 -6.87 -6.27 -15.74
C LYS A 182 -6.60 -5.30 -14.58
N LYS A 183 -5.77 -5.70 -13.62
CA LYS A 183 -5.39 -4.82 -12.49
C LYS A 183 -4.62 -3.57 -12.93
N ALA A 184 -3.75 -3.70 -13.94
CA ALA A 184 -3.00 -2.55 -14.47
C ALA A 184 -3.94 -1.56 -15.17
N VAL A 185 -4.89 -2.05 -15.97
CA VAL A 185 -5.91 -1.23 -16.63
C VAL A 185 -6.79 -0.53 -15.58
N GLU A 186 -7.37 -1.26 -14.64
CA GLU A 186 -8.23 -0.71 -13.58
C GLU A 186 -7.53 0.43 -12.82
N ARG A 187 -6.27 0.25 -12.42
CA ARG A 187 -5.49 1.29 -11.71
C ARG A 187 -5.22 2.51 -12.59
N SER A 188 -4.90 2.28 -13.85
CA SER A 188 -4.64 3.36 -14.80
C SER A 188 -5.92 4.16 -15.07
N GLU A 189 -7.04 3.47 -15.23
CA GLU A 189 -8.35 4.11 -15.45
C GLU A 189 -8.88 4.82 -14.19
N ASP A 190 -8.58 4.33 -13.01
CA ASP A 190 -8.87 5.02 -11.75
C ASP A 190 -8.15 6.39 -11.67
N PHE A 191 -6.99 6.52 -12.30
CA PHE A 191 -6.19 7.74 -12.24
C PHE A 191 -6.43 8.67 -13.44
N TYR A 192 -6.40 8.12 -14.66
CA TYR A 192 -6.50 8.88 -15.92
C TYR A 192 -7.91 8.90 -16.52
N GLY A 193 -8.86 8.14 -15.96
CA GLY A 193 -10.11 7.85 -16.63
C GLY A 193 -9.93 6.77 -17.70
N ARG A 194 -10.97 6.57 -18.52
CA ARG A 194 -11.02 5.48 -19.49
C ARG A 194 -9.85 5.51 -20.47
N LEU A 195 -9.12 4.40 -20.57
CA LEU A 195 -8.10 4.18 -21.58
C LEU A 195 -8.75 3.78 -22.90
N ASP A 196 -8.19 4.23 -24.04
CA ASP A 196 -8.58 3.76 -25.35
C ASP A 196 -8.05 2.35 -25.66
N ALA A 197 -8.45 1.79 -26.81
CA ALA A 197 -8.09 0.43 -27.19
C ALA A 197 -6.57 0.28 -27.42
N ALA A 198 -5.91 1.31 -27.98
CA ALA A 198 -4.48 1.30 -28.24
C ALA A 198 -3.67 1.36 -26.93
N GLN A 199 -4.08 2.24 -26.01
CA GLN A 199 -3.48 2.34 -24.68
C GLN A 199 -3.61 1.03 -23.88
N ARG A 200 -4.78 0.40 -23.91
CA ARG A 200 -4.99 -0.90 -23.22
C ARG A 200 -4.15 -2.02 -23.84
N ALA A 201 -4.09 -2.09 -25.18
CA ALA A 201 -3.27 -3.09 -25.87
C ALA A 201 -1.78 -2.93 -25.56
N ALA A 202 -1.28 -1.71 -25.60
CA ALA A 202 0.13 -1.43 -25.28
C ALA A 202 0.43 -1.66 -23.78
N LEU A 203 -0.49 -1.29 -22.88
CA LEU A 203 -0.35 -1.58 -21.45
C LEU A 203 -0.29 -3.10 -21.19
N ALA A 204 -1.09 -3.91 -21.92
CA ALA A 204 -1.01 -5.36 -21.85
C ALA A 204 0.36 -5.90 -22.29
N GLN A 205 0.95 -5.33 -23.35
CA GLN A 205 2.31 -5.67 -23.79
C GLN A 205 3.36 -5.31 -22.72
N TRP A 206 3.27 -4.10 -22.13
CA TRP A 206 4.15 -3.68 -21.04
C TRP A 206 4.07 -4.63 -19.84
N VAL A 207 2.86 -5.01 -19.42
CA VAL A 207 2.67 -5.97 -18.31
C VAL A 207 3.24 -7.34 -18.65
N GLY A 208 3.06 -7.81 -19.90
CA GLY A 208 3.61 -9.07 -20.38
C GLY A 208 5.15 -9.07 -20.41
N ALA A 209 5.75 -7.97 -20.85
CA ALA A 209 7.21 -7.80 -20.97
C ALA A 209 7.92 -7.47 -19.65
N SER A 210 7.20 -7.37 -18.52
CA SER A 210 7.79 -6.96 -17.23
C SER A 210 8.89 -7.86 -16.70
N GLY A 211 8.97 -9.10 -17.18
CA GLY A 211 9.91 -10.10 -16.67
C GLY A 211 9.64 -10.52 -15.23
N LEU A 212 8.41 -10.33 -14.73
CA LEU A 212 8.04 -10.74 -13.37
C LEU A 212 8.24 -12.25 -13.18
N ASP A 213 9.16 -12.59 -12.30
CA ASP A 213 9.38 -13.97 -11.83
C ASP A 213 8.52 -14.19 -10.56
N ILE A 214 7.46 -14.99 -10.71
CA ILE A 214 6.52 -15.28 -9.62
C ILE A 214 7.16 -16.22 -8.60
N ALA A 215 7.97 -17.19 -9.04
CA ALA A 215 8.64 -18.13 -8.15
C ALA A 215 9.65 -17.40 -7.24
N LEU A 216 10.44 -16.50 -7.82
CA LEU A 216 11.36 -15.66 -7.06
C LEU A 216 10.63 -14.72 -6.09
N SER A 217 9.47 -14.18 -6.51
CA SER A 217 8.62 -13.34 -5.66
C SER A 217 8.01 -14.13 -4.50
N GLU A 218 7.61 -15.39 -4.72
CA GLU A 218 7.12 -16.30 -3.70
C GLU A 218 8.21 -16.66 -2.69
N ALA A 219 9.39 -17.02 -3.18
CA ALA A 219 10.54 -17.34 -2.34
C ALA A 219 10.90 -16.19 -1.39
N GLU A 220 10.91 -14.95 -1.90
CA GLU A 220 11.17 -13.77 -1.09
C GLU A 220 10.05 -13.49 -0.08
N ARG A 221 8.79 -13.71 -0.44
CA ARG A 221 7.67 -13.59 0.49
C ARG A 221 7.84 -14.55 1.68
N LEU A 222 8.17 -15.81 1.40
CA LEU A 222 8.43 -16.82 2.42
C LEU A 222 9.67 -16.51 3.25
N ARG A 223 10.74 -16.00 2.62
CA ARG A 223 11.94 -15.54 3.34
C ARG A 223 11.60 -14.48 4.38
N ARG A 224 10.82 -13.44 3.99
CA ARG A 224 10.39 -12.37 4.92
C ARG A 224 9.53 -12.86 6.04
N GLN A 225 8.62 -13.80 5.78
CA GLN A 225 7.80 -14.41 6.83
C GLN A 225 8.66 -15.19 7.84
N ARG A 226 9.61 -15.98 7.36
CA ARG A 226 10.58 -16.68 8.22
C ARG A 226 11.43 -15.70 9.01
N ASP A 227 12.04 -14.72 8.33
CA ASP A 227 12.89 -13.70 8.96
C ASP A 227 12.16 -12.97 10.10
N MET A 228 10.89 -12.61 9.90
CA MET A 228 10.05 -12.00 10.93
C MET A 228 9.83 -12.96 12.11
N LEU A 229 9.40 -14.19 11.84
CA LEU A 229 9.13 -15.17 12.90
C LEU A 229 10.39 -15.53 13.68
N ASP A 230 11.52 -15.70 13.02
CA ASP A 230 12.81 -16.02 13.64
C ASP A 230 13.33 -14.83 14.47
N THR A 231 13.14 -13.61 13.99
CA THR A 231 13.49 -12.39 14.73
C THR A 231 12.67 -12.28 16.02
N LEU A 232 11.35 -12.45 15.94
CA LEU A 232 10.47 -12.43 17.11
C LEU A 232 10.81 -13.54 18.10
N GLN A 233 11.06 -14.75 17.62
CA GLN A 233 11.43 -15.89 18.48
C GLN A 233 12.75 -15.63 19.22
N LYS A 234 13.78 -15.12 18.53
CA LYS A 234 15.07 -14.77 19.15
C LYS A 234 14.94 -13.70 20.22
N LEU A 235 14.10 -12.70 20.01
CA LEU A 235 13.85 -11.64 21.00
C LEU A 235 13.23 -12.20 22.28
N GLN A 236 12.30 -13.16 22.15
CA GLN A 236 11.66 -13.80 23.28
C GLN A 236 12.61 -14.75 24.03
N ASP A 237 13.34 -15.59 23.32
CA ASP A 237 14.25 -16.58 23.89
C ASP A 237 15.39 -15.91 24.68
N SER A 238 15.88 -14.79 24.16
CA SER A 238 16.97 -14.02 24.80
C SER A 238 16.51 -13.06 25.89
N ARG A 239 15.19 -12.88 26.08
CA ARG A 239 14.61 -11.82 26.93
C ARG A 239 15.26 -10.48 26.65
N ALA A 240 15.34 -10.15 25.36
CA ALA A 240 16.06 -8.98 24.86
C ALA A 240 15.58 -7.69 25.53
N PRO A 241 16.49 -6.73 25.85
CA PRO A 241 16.07 -5.41 26.26
C PRO A 241 15.43 -4.63 25.11
N LEU A 242 14.68 -3.58 25.43
CA LEU A 242 13.91 -2.80 24.45
C LEU A 242 14.77 -2.28 23.28
N GLU A 243 15.96 -1.78 23.58
CA GLU A 243 16.88 -1.24 22.59
C GLU A 243 17.35 -2.30 21.59
N ALA A 244 17.57 -3.53 22.05
CA ALA A 244 17.90 -4.66 21.17
C ALA A 244 16.70 -5.06 20.30
N ALA A 245 15.49 -5.00 20.83
CA ALA A 245 14.27 -5.26 20.05
C ALA A 245 14.02 -4.18 18.99
N GLN A 246 14.27 -2.91 19.31
CA GLN A 246 14.22 -1.80 18.35
C GLN A 246 15.22 -1.99 17.21
N LEU A 247 16.48 -2.31 17.55
CA LEU A 247 17.49 -2.58 16.55
C LEU A 247 17.11 -3.78 15.65
N ALA A 248 16.62 -4.86 16.25
CA ALA A 248 16.18 -6.03 15.50
C ALA A 248 15.01 -5.71 14.55
N PHE A 249 14.04 -4.90 14.98
CA PHE A 249 12.94 -4.42 14.14
C PHE A 249 13.46 -3.57 12.98
N ARG A 250 14.36 -2.61 13.24
CA ARG A 250 14.98 -1.78 12.19
C ARG A 250 15.68 -2.63 11.14
N GLN A 251 16.48 -3.60 11.58
CA GLN A 251 17.16 -4.53 10.67
C GLN A 251 16.19 -5.39 9.88
N LEU A 252 15.09 -5.86 10.50
CA LEU A 252 14.03 -6.61 9.82
C LEU A 252 13.36 -5.77 8.73
N VAL A 253 13.06 -4.51 9.01
CA VAL A 253 12.52 -3.56 8.01
C VAL A 253 13.49 -3.36 6.86
N GLN A 254 14.77 -3.11 7.15
CA GLN A 254 15.80 -2.95 6.11
C GLN A 254 15.89 -4.17 5.20
N ARG A 255 15.96 -5.40 5.77
CA ARG A 255 15.96 -6.65 5.00
C ARG A 255 14.63 -6.90 4.26
N SER A 256 13.56 -6.25 4.66
CA SER A 256 12.27 -6.31 3.98
C SER A 256 12.17 -5.31 2.84
N LEU A 257 12.72 -4.12 2.98
CA LEU A 257 12.76 -3.09 1.94
C LEU A 257 13.82 -3.44 0.88
N GLN A 258 14.97 -3.89 1.32
CA GLN A 258 16.08 -4.29 0.47
C GLN A 258 16.48 -5.74 0.78
N SER A 259 16.05 -6.66 -0.08
CA SER A 259 16.32 -8.08 0.13
C SER A 259 17.82 -8.36 0.21
N PRO A 260 18.29 -9.17 1.17
CA PRO A 260 19.67 -9.63 1.22
C PRO A 260 19.98 -10.67 0.14
N GLU A 261 18.97 -11.23 -0.54
CA GLU A 261 19.12 -12.23 -1.59
C GLU A 261 19.50 -11.54 -2.92
N PRO A 262 20.74 -11.71 -3.44
CA PRO A 262 21.22 -10.97 -4.62
C PRO A 262 20.34 -11.15 -5.85
N ALA A 263 19.85 -12.38 -6.10
CA ALA A 263 18.97 -12.68 -7.24
C ALA A 263 17.66 -11.90 -7.16
N HIS A 264 17.04 -11.86 -5.95
CA HIS A 264 15.83 -11.11 -5.74
C HIS A 264 16.07 -9.59 -5.82
N LEU A 265 17.17 -9.10 -5.25
CA LEU A 265 17.52 -7.68 -5.32
C LEU A 265 17.68 -7.21 -6.77
N ALA A 266 18.45 -7.96 -7.59
CA ALA A 266 18.63 -7.66 -9.01
C ALA A 266 17.29 -7.70 -9.78
N HIS A 267 16.45 -8.69 -9.49
CA HIS A 267 15.11 -8.80 -10.07
C HIS A 267 14.23 -7.61 -9.69
N ALA A 268 14.18 -7.25 -8.42
CA ALA A 268 13.40 -6.11 -7.92
C ALA A 268 13.84 -4.79 -8.60
N GLN A 269 15.15 -4.58 -8.77
CA GLN A 269 15.68 -3.40 -9.48
C GLN A 269 15.26 -3.36 -10.96
N LYS A 270 15.27 -4.53 -11.65
CA LYS A 270 14.77 -4.61 -13.04
C LYS A 270 13.28 -4.24 -13.11
N LEU A 271 12.48 -4.76 -12.18
CA LEU A 271 11.06 -4.47 -12.14
C LEU A 271 10.78 -2.98 -11.82
N VAL A 272 11.56 -2.36 -10.94
CA VAL A 272 11.46 -0.92 -10.66
C VAL A 272 11.71 -0.12 -11.94
N ARG A 273 12.83 -0.36 -12.65
CA ARG A 273 13.13 0.33 -13.91
C ARG A 273 12.06 0.09 -14.97
N HIS A 274 11.59 -1.16 -15.10
CA HIS A 274 10.51 -1.47 -16.04
C HIS A 274 9.23 -0.70 -15.73
N ASN A 275 8.86 -0.60 -14.45
CA ASN A 275 7.67 0.16 -14.01
C ASN A 275 7.81 1.66 -14.25
N CYS A 276 9.01 2.24 -14.02
CA CYS A 276 9.25 3.64 -14.34
C CYS A 276 8.98 3.90 -15.83
N ARG A 277 9.57 3.08 -16.72
CA ARG A 277 9.37 3.19 -18.17
C ARG A 277 7.91 3.00 -18.58
N GLN A 278 7.23 2.00 -18.00
CA GLN A 278 5.81 1.76 -18.28
C GLN A 278 4.96 2.96 -17.87
N LEU A 279 5.20 3.54 -16.69
CA LEU A 279 4.46 4.70 -16.20
C LEU A 279 4.76 5.95 -17.03
N THR A 280 6.02 6.19 -17.40
CA THR A 280 6.43 7.27 -18.32
C THR A 280 5.71 7.13 -19.65
N TRP A 281 5.78 5.94 -20.26
CA TRP A 281 5.08 5.67 -21.51
C TRP A 281 3.56 5.93 -21.38
N LEU A 282 2.93 5.38 -20.33
CA LEU A 282 1.49 5.54 -20.15
C LEU A 282 1.12 7.01 -20.01
N HIS A 283 1.83 7.75 -19.15
CA HIS A 283 1.57 9.18 -18.95
C HIS A 283 1.73 9.98 -20.24
N ASN A 284 2.82 9.78 -20.98
CA ASN A 284 3.12 10.51 -22.23
C ASN A 284 2.16 10.14 -23.37
N SER A 285 1.50 8.95 -23.28
CA SER A 285 0.44 8.54 -24.23
C SER A 285 -0.95 9.09 -23.90
N THR A 286 -1.11 9.80 -22.78
CA THR A 286 -2.41 10.30 -22.35
C THR A 286 -2.89 11.49 -23.16
N THR A 287 -4.20 11.56 -23.41
CA THR A 287 -4.86 12.70 -24.02
C THR A 287 -4.95 13.88 -23.03
N PRO A 288 -5.19 15.13 -23.54
CA PRO A 288 -5.43 16.28 -22.66
C PRO A 288 -6.58 16.03 -21.65
N ALA A 289 -7.65 15.35 -22.08
CA ALA A 289 -8.78 15.01 -21.20
C ALA A 289 -8.37 14.03 -20.08
N GLN A 290 -7.53 13.04 -20.38
CA GLN A 290 -6.98 12.11 -19.40
C GLN A 290 -6.02 12.80 -18.42
N ARG A 291 -5.17 13.72 -18.89
CA ARG A 291 -4.31 14.55 -18.04
C ARG A 291 -5.14 15.43 -17.10
N GLN A 292 -6.22 15.99 -17.60
CA GLN A 292 -7.15 16.76 -16.77
C GLN A 292 -7.75 15.90 -15.66
N LYS A 293 -8.13 14.65 -15.94
CA LYS A 293 -8.62 13.71 -14.92
C LYS A 293 -7.56 13.37 -13.86
N ALA A 294 -6.32 13.16 -14.30
CA ALA A 294 -5.19 12.96 -13.37
C ALA A 294 -4.98 14.19 -12.48
N MET A 295 -5.04 15.40 -13.04
CA MET A 295 -4.96 16.65 -12.28
C MET A 295 -6.09 16.77 -11.24
N GLU A 296 -7.34 16.54 -11.63
CA GLU A 296 -8.50 16.55 -10.72
C GLU A 296 -8.31 15.56 -9.56
N ARG A 297 -7.77 14.38 -9.84
CA ARG A 297 -7.50 13.35 -8.84
C ARG A 297 -6.40 13.79 -7.86
N LEU A 298 -5.30 14.35 -8.36
CA LEU A 298 -4.20 14.86 -7.54
C LEU A 298 -4.64 16.04 -6.66
N GLN A 299 -5.41 16.98 -7.23
CA GLN A 299 -5.99 18.10 -6.49
C GLN A 299 -6.95 17.63 -5.38
N PHE A 300 -7.77 16.61 -5.67
CA PHE A 300 -8.62 16.00 -4.66
C PHE A 300 -7.81 15.42 -3.50
N TYR A 301 -6.73 14.69 -3.79
CA TYR A 301 -5.86 14.14 -2.75
C TYR A 301 -5.14 15.24 -1.96
N GLU A 302 -4.64 16.27 -2.63
CA GLU A 302 -4.00 17.42 -1.96
C GLU A 302 -4.98 18.13 -1.02
N LYS A 303 -6.18 18.45 -1.50
CA LYS A 303 -7.22 19.09 -0.68
C LYS A 303 -7.56 18.24 0.56
N THR A 304 -7.69 16.94 0.37
CA THR A 304 -7.97 15.99 1.46
C THR A 304 -6.81 15.95 2.46
N ALA A 305 -5.56 15.85 1.99
CA ALA A 305 -4.39 15.84 2.85
C ALA A 305 -4.24 17.15 3.65
N ARG A 306 -4.50 18.31 3.03
CA ARG A 306 -4.52 19.61 3.71
C ARG A 306 -5.59 19.69 4.79
N SER A 307 -6.80 19.23 4.48
CA SER A 307 -7.88 19.21 5.44
C SER A 307 -7.58 18.30 6.64
N LEU A 308 -6.95 17.15 6.40
CA LEU A 308 -6.51 16.22 7.45
C LEU A 308 -5.37 16.81 8.29
N ALA A 309 -4.38 17.43 7.65
CA ALA A 309 -3.26 18.06 8.35
C ALA A 309 -3.69 19.25 9.23
N ALA A 310 -4.79 19.91 8.89
CA ALA A 310 -5.35 21.03 9.67
C ALA A 310 -6.19 20.59 10.89
N GLN A 311 -6.55 19.30 11.00
CA GLN A 311 -7.27 18.75 12.16
C GLN A 311 -6.28 18.53 13.31
N ARG A 312 -6.59 19.07 14.48
CA ARG A 312 -5.80 18.93 15.71
C ARG A 312 -6.21 17.69 16.50
#